data_b225a94402ad4464c1f59d96ad6efb5c
#
_entry.id   b225a94402ad4464c1f59d96ad6efb5c
#
_cell.length_a   1.000
_cell.length_b   1.000
_cell.length_c   1.000
_cell.angle_alpha   90.00
_cell.angle_beta   90.00
_cell.angle_gamma   90.00
#
_symmetry.space_group_name_H-M   'P 1'
#
loop_
_entity.id
_entity.type
_entity.pdbx_description
1 polymer ?
#
loop_
_entity_poly.entity_id
_entity_poly.type
_entity_poly.pdbx_seq_one_letter_code
_entity_poly.pdbx_strand_id
1 'polypeptide(L)'
;GFYMSPMTGRLRVVGTVELGGLSPEISRHRVNHLEKGALSFFPDLGKPSREWLGFRPSIPDSKPVISQSSKGNDIIYAFGHGHIGLTLAPVTAEIVESIITKSKPPIPISEFSVQRF
;
A
#
# COMPACT_ATOMS: atom_id res chain seq x y z
N GLY A 1 -11.22 8.14 -9.01
CA GLY A 1 -10.39 9.22 -8.48
C GLY A 1 -8.91 9.01 -8.78
N PHE A 2 -8.15 10.10 -8.75
CA PHE A 2 -6.70 10.08 -8.93
C PHE A 2 -6.07 11.16 -8.05
N TYR A 3 -4.76 11.05 -7.83
CA TYR A 3 -3.95 12.02 -7.09
C TYR A 3 -2.83 12.51 -7.99
N MET A 4 -2.42 13.75 -7.78
CA MET A 4 -1.24 14.34 -8.42
C MET A 4 -0.24 14.75 -7.35
N SER A 5 1.00 14.34 -7.51
CA SER A 5 2.09 14.64 -6.58
C SER A 5 3.24 15.30 -7.31
N PRO A 6 3.59 16.55 -6.97
CA PRO A 6 4.78 17.18 -7.48
C PRO A 6 6.02 16.43 -6.97
N MET A 7 6.97 16.23 -7.86
CA MET A 7 8.26 15.60 -7.56
C MET A 7 9.36 16.42 -8.25
N THR A 8 10.59 16.23 -7.87
CA THR A 8 11.71 16.94 -8.50
C THR A 8 11.70 16.71 -10.02
N GLY A 9 11.46 17.78 -10.79
CA GLY A 9 11.48 17.77 -12.25
C GLY A 9 10.35 17.00 -12.94
N ARG A 10 9.29 16.56 -12.21
CA ARG A 10 8.17 15.81 -12.79
C ARG A 10 6.88 15.90 -11.97
N LEU A 11 5.77 15.64 -12.61
CA LEU A 11 4.48 15.40 -11.96
C LEU A 11 4.17 13.89 -11.99
N ARG A 12 3.85 13.32 -10.85
CA ARG A 12 3.33 11.95 -10.75
C ARG A 12 1.82 11.98 -10.68
N VAL A 13 1.16 11.27 -11.59
CA VAL A 13 -0.29 11.07 -11.57
C VAL A 13 -0.56 9.62 -11.20
N VAL A 14 -1.29 9.38 -10.12
CA VAL A 14 -1.59 8.04 -9.62
C VAL A 14 -3.06 7.91 -9.30
N GLY A 15 -3.60 6.73 -9.52
CA GLY A 15 -5.00 6.43 -9.21
C GLY A 15 -5.42 5.13 -9.83
N THR A 16 -6.71 4.89 -9.77
CA THR A 16 -7.37 3.67 -10.21
C THR A 16 -6.87 2.42 -9.48
N VAL A 17 -7.79 1.60 -9.03
CA VAL A 17 -7.50 0.28 -8.44
C VAL A 17 -8.13 -0.77 -9.33
N GLU A 18 -7.39 -1.85 -9.59
CA GLU A 18 -7.86 -2.98 -10.35
C GLU A 18 -7.84 -4.23 -9.48
N LEU A 19 -8.98 -4.89 -9.36
CA LEU A 19 -9.15 -6.17 -8.68
C LEU A 19 -9.19 -7.27 -9.75
N GLY A 20 -8.05 -7.54 -10.37
CA GLY A 20 -7.93 -8.38 -11.56
C GLY A 20 -6.82 -9.43 -11.48
N GLY A 21 -6.36 -9.78 -10.27
CA GLY A 21 -5.27 -10.72 -10.10
C GLY A 21 -3.88 -10.09 -10.28
N LEU A 22 -2.93 -10.87 -10.77
CA LEU A 22 -1.51 -10.50 -10.86
C LEU A 22 -1.03 -10.35 -12.31
N SER A 23 -1.90 -9.94 -13.24
CA SER A 23 -1.46 -9.63 -14.60
C SER A 23 -0.57 -8.39 -14.62
N PRO A 24 0.64 -8.44 -15.21
CA PRO A 24 1.52 -7.30 -15.31
C PRO A 24 1.12 -6.31 -16.41
N GLU A 25 0.06 -6.59 -17.15
CA GLU A 25 -0.38 -5.77 -18.27
C GLU A 25 -1.01 -4.45 -17.79
N ILE A 26 -0.51 -3.34 -18.32
CA ILE A 26 -1.03 -2.01 -18.02
C ILE A 26 -2.29 -1.76 -18.84
N SER A 27 -3.41 -1.49 -18.18
CA SER A 27 -4.66 -1.14 -18.84
C SER A 27 -4.56 0.24 -19.52
N ARG A 28 -4.62 0.28 -20.84
CA ARG A 28 -4.65 1.52 -21.62
C ARG A 28 -5.82 2.43 -21.23
N HIS A 29 -6.98 1.85 -20.97
CA HIS A 29 -8.16 2.61 -20.54
C HIS A 29 -7.88 3.41 -19.26
N ARG A 30 -7.22 2.78 -18.29
CA ARG A 30 -6.89 3.42 -16.99
C ARG A 30 -5.83 4.48 -17.13
N VAL A 31 -4.80 4.23 -17.93
CA VAL A 31 -3.77 5.24 -18.21
C VAL A 31 -4.40 6.46 -18.89
N ASN A 32 -5.21 6.25 -19.92
CA ASN A 32 -5.90 7.33 -20.61
C ASN A 32 -6.83 8.13 -19.69
N HIS A 33 -7.47 7.47 -18.71
CA HIS A 33 -8.30 8.14 -17.72
C HIS A 33 -7.46 9.07 -16.83
N LEU A 34 -6.30 8.60 -16.36
CA LEU A 34 -5.38 9.41 -15.55
C LEU A 34 -4.81 10.59 -16.34
N GLU A 35 -4.41 10.35 -17.59
CA GLU A 35 -3.90 11.39 -18.50
C GLU A 35 -4.94 12.48 -18.75
N LYS A 36 -6.16 12.10 -19.14
CA LYS A 36 -7.27 13.05 -19.33
C LYS A 36 -7.57 13.83 -18.05
N GLY A 37 -7.56 13.15 -16.89
CA GLY A 37 -7.74 13.81 -15.61
C GLY A 37 -6.65 14.85 -15.32
N ALA A 38 -5.38 14.53 -15.55
CA ALA A 38 -4.27 15.45 -15.34
C ALA A 38 -4.34 16.65 -16.30
N LEU A 39 -4.63 16.40 -17.58
CA LEU A 39 -4.75 17.46 -18.60
C LEU A 39 -5.92 18.42 -18.33
N SER A 40 -6.96 18.01 -17.61
CA SER A 40 -8.04 18.90 -17.22
C SER A 40 -7.61 19.99 -16.22
N PHE A 41 -6.54 19.73 -15.45
CA PHE A 41 -5.95 20.70 -14.52
C PHE A 41 -4.74 21.41 -15.12
N PHE A 42 -3.98 20.71 -15.94
CA PHE A 42 -2.73 21.21 -16.56
C PHE A 42 -2.76 20.90 -18.06
N PRO A 43 -3.41 21.73 -18.89
CA PRO A 43 -3.56 21.48 -20.33
C PRO A 43 -2.24 21.37 -21.09
N ASP A 44 -1.20 22.02 -20.59
CA ASP A 44 0.14 22.05 -21.22
C ASP A 44 1.04 20.88 -20.79
N LEU A 45 0.52 19.92 -20.00
CA LEU A 45 1.25 18.70 -19.68
C LEU A 45 1.56 17.94 -20.96
N GLY A 46 2.84 17.66 -21.18
CA GLY A 46 3.28 16.77 -22.25
C GLY A 46 2.83 15.32 -22.02
N LYS A 47 3.18 14.44 -22.98
CA LYS A 47 2.91 13.01 -22.86
C LYS A 47 3.63 12.38 -21.66
N PRO A 48 3.06 11.32 -21.05
CA PRO A 48 3.73 10.60 -19.98
C PRO A 48 5.10 10.09 -20.43
N SER A 49 6.14 10.40 -19.68
CA SER A 49 7.49 9.89 -19.92
C SER A 49 7.65 8.43 -19.44
N ARG A 50 6.81 7.99 -18.51
CA ARG A 50 6.82 6.65 -17.93
C ARG A 50 5.46 6.27 -17.41
N GLU A 51 5.07 5.02 -17.66
CA GLU A 51 3.91 4.40 -17.08
C GLU A 51 4.35 3.26 -16.14
N TRP A 52 3.55 3.00 -15.12
CA TRP A 52 3.91 2.05 -14.09
C TRP A 52 2.66 1.41 -13.47
N LEU A 53 2.74 0.13 -13.26
CA LEU A 53 1.78 -0.68 -12.52
C LEU A 53 2.48 -1.32 -11.31
N GLY A 54 1.83 -1.35 -10.17
CA GLY A 54 2.32 -2.04 -8.99
C GLY A 54 1.23 -2.84 -8.31
N PHE A 55 1.58 -4.02 -7.82
CA PHE A 55 0.70 -4.85 -7.03
C PHE A 55 0.71 -4.39 -5.58
N ARG A 56 -0.48 -4.29 -5.00
CA ARG A 56 -0.65 -3.85 -3.62
C ARG A 56 -1.02 -5.05 -2.76
N PRO A 57 -0.26 -5.33 -1.69
CA PRO A 57 -0.57 -6.40 -0.76
C PRO A 57 -1.79 -6.01 0.08
N SER A 58 -2.97 -6.37 -0.37
CA SER A 58 -4.24 -6.11 0.31
C SER A 58 -4.75 -7.38 0.99
N ILE A 59 -5.37 -7.21 2.15
CA ILE A 59 -6.03 -8.28 2.92
C ILE A 59 -7.53 -8.02 2.91
N PRO A 60 -8.39 -9.05 2.92
CA PRO A 60 -9.83 -8.90 2.76
C PRO A 60 -10.49 -7.93 3.75
N ASP A 61 -10.04 -7.91 4.99
CA ASP A 61 -10.54 -7.01 6.04
C ASP A 61 -9.83 -5.65 6.09
N SER A 62 -8.89 -5.39 5.19
CA SER A 62 -8.07 -4.18 5.10
C SER A 62 -7.20 -3.89 6.33
N LYS A 63 -7.07 -4.81 7.27
CA LYS A 63 -6.20 -4.68 8.44
C LYS A 63 -4.89 -5.43 8.19
N PRO A 64 -3.72 -4.87 8.49
CA PRO A 64 -2.46 -5.58 8.35
C PRO A 64 -2.41 -6.80 9.27
N VAL A 65 -1.56 -7.77 8.93
CA VAL A 65 -1.16 -8.84 9.84
C VAL A 65 0.11 -8.41 10.56
N ILE A 66 0.04 -8.28 11.88
CA ILE A 66 1.19 -7.99 12.74
C ILE A 66 1.08 -8.91 13.94
N SER A 67 1.73 -10.05 13.89
CA SER A 67 1.63 -11.05 14.96
C SER A 67 2.78 -12.05 14.90
N GLN A 68 2.99 -12.72 16.02
CA GLN A 68 3.89 -13.87 16.10
C GLN A 68 3.29 -15.08 15.38
N SER A 69 4.14 -15.90 14.79
CA SER A 69 3.75 -17.17 14.17
C SER A 69 3.31 -18.19 15.23
N SER A 70 2.32 -19.00 14.91
CA SER A 70 1.96 -20.17 15.72
C SER A 70 2.98 -21.31 15.63
N LYS A 71 3.91 -21.24 14.66
CA LYS A 71 4.93 -22.30 14.42
C LYS A 71 6.29 -22.04 15.06
N GLY A 72 6.50 -20.86 15.62
CA GLY A 72 7.76 -20.51 16.27
C GLY A 72 7.75 -19.07 16.78
N ASN A 73 8.30 -18.89 17.97
CA ASN A 73 8.32 -17.56 18.63
C ASN A 73 9.33 -16.58 18.03
N ASP A 74 10.18 -17.05 17.16
CA ASP A 74 11.23 -16.31 16.45
C ASP A 74 10.78 -15.80 15.08
N ILE A 75 9.53 -16.12 14.68
CA ILE A 75 8.95 -15.66 13.41
C ILE A 75 7.84 -14.65 13.70
N ILE A 76 8.00 -13.45 13.17
CA ILE A 76 7.02 -12.37 13.27
C ILE A 76 6.54 -11.98 11.88
N TYR A 77 5.24 -11.90 11.72
CA TYR A 77 4.58 -11.41 10.51
C TYR A 77 4.31 -9.91 10.65
N ALA A 78 4.61 -9.15 9.58
CA ALA A 78 4.26 -7.74 9.45
C ALA A 78 4.00 -7.42 7.97
N PHE A 79 2.78 -7.65 7.51
CA PHE A 79 2.43 -7.49 6.09
C PHE A 79 0.97 -7.09 5.88
N GLY A 80 0.60 -6.79 4.63
CA GLY A 80 -0.80 -6.54 4.25
C GLY A 80 -1.31 -5.15 4.54
N HIS A 81 -0.43 -4.14 4.62
CA HIS A 81 -0.76 -2.74 4.94
C HIS A 81 -1.47 -1.98 3.80
N GLY A 82 -1.76 -2.62 2.67
CA GLY A 82 -2.46 -2.01 1.55
C GLY A 82 -1.75 -0.75 1.03
N HIS A 83 -2.49 0.35 0.92
CA HIS A 83 -1.99 1.61 0.38
C HIS A 83 -1.40 2.58 1.43
N ILE A 84 -1.49 2.24 2.71
CA ILE A 84 -1.06 3.11 3.82
C ILE A 84 0.17 2.57 4.57
N GLY A 85 0.87 1.57 4.00
CA GLY A 85 1.99 0.93 4.66
C GLY A 85 3.10 1.89 5.10
N LEU A 86 3.43 2.89 4.29
CA LEU A 86 4.43 3.88 4.68
C LEU A 86 3.98 4.72 5.88
N THR A 87 2.70 5.11 5.92
CA THR A 87 2.11 5.86 7.03
C THR A 87 2.08 5.03 8.32
N LEU A 88 1.83 3.73 8.19
CA LEU A 88 1.75 2.82 9.34
C LEU A 88 3.11 2.24 9.77
N ALA A 89 4.19 2.52 9.04
CA ALA A 89 5.50 1.94 9.34
C ALA A 89 6.00 2.22 10.78
N PRO A 90 5.88 3.45 11.33
CA PRO A 90 6.34 3.69 12.69
C PRO A 90 5.58 2.86 13.74
N VAL A 91 4.26 2.89 13.73
CA VAL A 91 3.46 2.12 14.71
C VAL A 91 3.63 0.61 14.52
N THR A 92 3.84 0.14 13.27
CA THR A 92 4.17 -1.26 13.00
C THR A 92 5.49 -1.65 13.65
N ALA A 93 6.51 -0.79 13.56
CA ALA A 93 7.80 -1.02 14.19
C ALA A 93 7.67 -1.12 15.73
N GLU A 94 6.94 -0.21 16.36
CA GLU A 94 6.67 -0.25 17.81
C GLU A 94 5.94 -1.54 18.24
N ILE A 95 4.96 -1.99 17.46
CA ILE A 95 4.26 -3.25 17.71
C ILE A 95 5.23 -4.43 17.59
N VAL A 96 6.04 -4.50 16.53
CA VAL A 96 7.02 -5.57 16.32
C VAL A 96 8.05 -5.57 17.46
N GLU A 97 8.56 -4.41 17.84
CA GLU A 97 9.45 -4.27 18.99
C GLU A 97 8.82 -4.81 20.27
N SER A 98 7.56 -4.45 20.55
CA SER A 98 6.85 -4.93 21.74
C SER A 98 6.69 -6.45 21.77
N ILE A 99 6.48 -7.07 20.61
CA ILE A 99 6.41 -8.54 20.49
C ILE A 99 7.78 -9.16 20.79
N ILE A 100 8.87 -8.60 20.25
CA ILE A 100 10.24 -9.09 20.45
C ILE A 100 10.65 -8.98 21.93
N THR A 101 10.42 -7.81 22.51
CA THR A 101 10.82 -7.50 23.90
C THR A 101 9.85 -8.01 24.95
N LYS A 102 8.71 -8.60 24.54
CA LYS A 102 7.60 -9.02 25.39
C LYS A 102 7.07 -7.89 26.29
N SER A 103 7.11 -6.68 25.78
CA SER A 103 6.57 -5.48 26.42
C SER A 103 5.13 -5.23 25.99
N LYS A 104 4.47 -4.27 26.66
CA LYS A 104 3.10 -3.87 26.32
C LYS A 104 3.09 -3.14 24.98
N PRO A 105 2.30 -3.58 24.00
CA PRO A 105 2.18 -2.87 22.73
C PRO A 105 1.49 -1.51 22.89
N PRO A 106 1.76 -0.54 21.99
CA PRO A 106 1.19 0.81 22.04
C PRO A 106 -0.34 0.83 21.86
N ILE A 107 -0.88 -0.19 21.17
CA ILE A 107 -2.32 -0.38 20.92
C ILE A 107 -2.68 -1.86 21.10
N PRO A 108 -3.97 -2.20 21.28
CA PRO A 108 -4.42 -3.59 21.25
C PRO A 108 -4.11 -4.25 19.91
N ILE A 109 -3.46 -5.42 19.91
CA ILE A 109 -2.97 -6.08 18.68
C ILE A 109 -3.73 -7.35 18.31
N SER A 110 -4.74 -7.75 19.07
CA SER A 110 -5.53 -8.96 18.80
C SER A 110 -6.17 -8.97 17.41
N GLU A 111 -6.60 -7.80 16.94
CA GLU A 111 -7.20 -7.64 15.61
C GLU A 111 -6.20 -7.75 14.46
N PHE A 112 -4.90 -7.73 14.73
CA PHE A 112 -3.84 -7.89 13.75
C PHE A 112 -3.26 -9.31 13.72
N SER A 113 -3.81 -10.21 14.51
CA SER A 113 -3.37 -11.61 14.54
C SER A 113 -3.58 -12.31 13.20
N VAL A 114 -2.62 -13.13 12.79
CA VAL A 114 -2.77 -14.04 11.63
C VAL A 114 -3.87 -15.08 11.86
N GLN A 115 -4.20 -15.37 13.09
CA GLN A 115 -5.21 -16.39 13.47
C GLN A 115 -6.66 -15.88 13.38
N ARG A 116 -6.87 -14.64 12.93
CA ARG A 116 -8.21 -14.10 12.73
C ARG A 116 -8.90 -14.58 11.44
N PHE A 117 -8.18 -15.34 10.62
CA PHE A 117 -8.68 -15.95 9.40
C PHE A 117 -8.91 -17.46 9.56
#